data_83955c6581e77aae832570fa3cf1278c
#
_entry.id   83955c6581e77aae832570fa3cf1278c
#
_cell.length_a   1.000
_cell.length_b   1.000
_cell.length_c   1.000
_cell.angle_alpha   90.00
_cell.angle_beta   90.00
_cell.angle_gamma   90.00
#
_symmetry.space_group_name_H-M   'P 1'
#
loop_
_entity.id
_entity.type
_entity.pdbx_description
1 polymer ?
#
loop_
_entity_poly.entity_id
_entity_poly.type
_entity_poly.pdbx_seq_one_letter_code
_entity_poly.pdbx_strand_id
1 'polypeptide(L)'
;MEKAYAKLHGNYFALDGGSVGDALVDLTGGVLSKVKLDTEEGESIIESGALWSRLTLYCGWGYVMAAMFKVKSAADNATGPGGLLLNHTYNVVDCHQLSDGARLVCVHNPWPVGQWHGAWADDSRECKNESASRTTCICLFGWESLANM
;
A
#
# COMPACT_ATOMS: atom_id res chain seq x y z
N MET A 1 -10.62 10.64 17.78
CA MET A 1 -11.11 9.58 16.89
C MET A 1 -11.01 8.21 17.56
N GLU A 2 -9.85 7.77 18.03
CA GLU A 2 -9.58 6.46 18.65
C GLU A 2 -10.59 6.07 19.76
N LYS A 3 -10.83 6.97 20.72
CA LYS A 3 -11.81 6.72 21.81
C LYS A 3 -13.23 6.46 21.29
N ALA A 4 -13.65 7.15 20.23
CA ALA A 4 -14.98 6.95 19.64
C ALA A 4 -15.04 5.60 18.92
N TYR A 5 -13.96 5.23 18.22
CA TYR A 5 -13.83 3.95 17.54
C TYR A 5 -13.78 2.77 18.54
N ALA A 6 -13.02 2.92 19.64
CA ALA A 6 -13.01 1.94 20.72
C ALA A 6 -14.41 1.74 21.35
N LYS A 7 -15.18 2.83 21.49
CA LYS A 7 -16.55 2.75 21.99
C LYS A 7 -17.50 2.02 21.04
N LEU A 8 -17.31 2.20 19.72
CA LEU A 8 -18.05 1.47 18.67
C LEU A 8 -17.80 -0.03 18.77
N HIS A 9 -16.56 -0.43 18.97
CA HIS A 9 -16.12 -1.84 19.07
C HIS A 9 -16.14 -2.42 20.51
N GLY A 10 -16.65 -1.67 21.47
CA GLY A 10 -16.84 -2.08 22.86
C GLY A 10 -15.77 -1.63 23.82
N ASN A 11 -14.49 -1.74 23.49
CA ASN A 11 -13.36 -1.32 24.33
C ASN A 11 -12.08 -1.12 23.52
N TYR A 12 -11.02 -0.59 24.15
CA TYR A 12 -9.72 -0.41 23.51
C TYR A 12 -9.01 -1.70 23.14
N PHE A 13 -9.23 -2.77 23.90
CA PHE A 13 -8.61 -4.07 23.60
C PHE A 13 -9.10 -4.66 22.26
N ALA A 14 -10.34 -4.35 21.87
CA ALA A 14 -10.88 -4.74 20.58
C ALA A 14 -10.21 -4.03 19.38
N LEU A 15 -9.38 -3.01 19.63
CA LEU A 15 -8.61 -2.29 18.60
C LEU A 15 -7.18 -2.79 18.46
N ASP A 16 -6.80 -3.83 19.21
CA ASP A 16 -5.49 -4.45 19.11
C ASP A 16 -5.42 -5.35 17.87
N GLY A 17 -5.12 -4.73 16.74
CA GLY A 17 -5.16 -5.33 15.42
C GLY A 17 -6.53 -5.25 14.74
N GLY A 18 -6.61 -5.72 13.51
CA GLY A 18 -7.87 -5.73 12.77
C GLY A 18 -7.69 -5.70 11.25
N SER A 19 -8.81 -5.61 10.56
CA SER A 19 -8.86 -5.46 9.11
C SER A 19 -8.89 -3.98 8.73
N VAL A 20 -7.91 -3.54 7.92
CA VAL A 20 -7.92 -2.18 7.39
C VAL A 20 -9.19 -1.91 6.55
N GLY A 21 -9.70 -2.94 5.86
CA GLY A 21 -10.92 -2.81 5.08
C GLY A 21 -12.14 -2.49 5.93
N ASP A 22 -12.29 -3.19 7.05
CA ASP A 22 -13.41 -2.96 7.97
C ASP A 22 -13.32 -1.57 8.60
N ALA A 23 -12.11 -1.16 9.02
CA ALA A 23 -11.88 0.19 9.54
C ALA A 23 -12.20 1.29 8.50
N LEU A 24 -11.87 1.08 7.24
CA LEU A 24 -12.21 2.03 6.18
C LEU A 24 -13.72 2.12 5.97
N VAL A 25 -14.44 1.00 5.99
CA VAL A 25 -15.92 0.98 5.90
C VAL A 25 -16.54 1.71 7.08
N ASP A 26 -16.11 1.41 8.31
CA ASP A 26 -16.63 2.02 9.52
C ASP A 26 -16.41 3.55 9.56
N LEU A 27 -15.26 4.01 9.08
CA LEU A 27 -14.89 5.43 9.13
C LEU A 27 -15.45 6.26 7.97
N THR A 28 -15.74 5.62 6.82
CA THR A 28 -16.16 6.35 5.61
C THR A 28 -17.60 6.06 5.19
N GLY A 29 -18.18 4.97 5.66
CA GLY A 29 -19.46 4.45 5.16
C GLY A 29 -19.36 3.92 3.72
N GLY A 30 -18.16 3.75 3.20
CA GLY A 30 -17.92 3.30 1.83
C GLY A 30 -18.10 1.80 1.63
N VAL A 31 -17.90 1.36 0.40
CA VAL A 31 -17.92 -0.06 0.03
C VAL A 31 -16.48 -0.56 -0.14
N LEU A 32 -16.15 -1.66 0.53
CA LEU A 32 -14.84 -2.29 0.42
C LEU A 32 -14.70 -3.05 -0.91
N SER A 33 -13.66 -2.73 -1.67
CA SER A 33 -13.18 -3.55 -2.77
C SER A 33 -11.79 -4.08 -2.41
N LYS A 34 -11.61 -5.40 -2.44
CA LYS A 34 -10.35 -6.06 -2.08
C LYS A 34 -9.90 -6.95 -3.23
N VAL A 35 -8.64 -6.78 -3.63
CA VAL A 35 -7.97 -7.61 -4.63
C VAL A 35 -6.86 -8.38 -3.92
N LYS A 36 -6.85 -9.70 -4.08
CA LYS A 36 -5.75 -10.56 -3.65
C LYS A 36 -4.86 -10.80 -4.85
N LEU A 37 -3.60 -10.38 -4.74
CA LEU A 37 -2.64 -10.44 -5.86
C LEU A 37 -1.92 -11.79 -5.97
N ASP A 38 -1.99 -12.60 -4.91
CA ASP A 38 -1.42 -13.94 -4.77
C ASP A 38 -2.38 -15.05 -5.24
N THR A 39 -3.27 -14.75 -6.17
CA THR A 39 -4.25 -15.69 -6.74
C THR A 39 -4.22 -15.61 -8.26
N GLU A 40 -4.69 -16.66 -8.96
CA GLU A 40 -4.80 -16.66 -10.43
C GLU A 40 -5.59 -15.45 -10.96
N GLU A 41 -6.66 -15.08 -10.27
CA GLU A 41 -7.44 -13.88 -10.61
C GLU A 41 -6.60 -12.60 -10.42
N GLY A 42 -5.82 -12.53 -9.35
CA GLY A 42 -4.89 -11.43 -9.08
C GLY A 42 -3.83 -11.32 -10.16
N GLU A 43 -3.19 -12.42 -10.53
CA GLU A 43 -2.20 -12.47 -11.61
C GLU A 43 -2.80 -12.01 -12.94
N SER A 44 -4.00 -12.49 -13.30
CA SER A 44 -4.69 -12.08 -14.52
C SER A 44 -5.02 -10.58 -14.55
N ILE A 45 -5.45 -9.99 -13.43
CA ILE A 45 -5.71 -8.55 -13.31
C ILE A 45 -4.42 -7.74 -13.45
N ILE A 46 -3.30 -8.30 -13.03
CA ILE A 46 -1.96 -7.75 -13.18
C ILE A 46 -1.55 -7.75 -14.65
N GLU A 47 -1.52 -8.92 -15.26
CA GLU A 47 -1.05 -9.13 -16.65
C GLU A 47 -1.87 -8.34 -17.65
N SER A 48 -3.17 -8.26 -17.47
CA SER A 48 -4.06 -7.45 -18.30
C SER A 48 -3.88 -5.94 -18.13
N GLY A 49 -3.12 -5.47 -17.15
CA GLY A 49 -2.99 -4.06 -16.81
C GLY A 49 -4.24 -3.44 -16.15
N ALA A 50 -5.27 -4.25 -15.89
CA ALA A 50 -6.52 -3.76 -15.31
C ALA A 50 -6.32 -3.21 -13.89
N LEU A 51 -5.39 -3.79 -13.12
CA LEU A 51 -5.09 -3.26 -11.79
C LEU A 51 -4.46 -1.87 -11.88
N TRP A 52 -3.51 -1.64 -12.78
CA TRP A 52 -2.92 -0.33 -12.98
C TRP A 52 -3.97 0.73 -13.34
N SER A 53 -4.85 0.39 -14.27
CA SER A 53 -5.95 1.25 -14.67
C SER A 53 -6.89 1.58 -13.51
N ARG A 54 -7.18 0.61 -12.63
CA ARG A 54 -7.98 0.85 -11.42
C ARG A 54 -7.26 1.74 -10.41
N LEU A 55 -5.97 1.48 -10.14
CA LEU A 55 -5.18 2.27 -9.20
C LEU A 55 -5.11 3.73 -9.62
N THR A 56 -4.77 4.01 -10.88
CA THR A 56 -4.68 5.38 -11.39
C THR A 56 -6.04 6.09 -11.38
N LEU A 57 -7.12 5.38 -11.70
CA LEU A 57 -8.46 5.92 -11.65
C LEU A 57 -8.87 6.29 -10.21
N TYR A 58 -8.60 5.40 -9.26
CA TYR A 58 -8.96 5.60 -7.85
C TYR A 58 -8.10 6.69 -7.19
N CYS A 59 -6.80 6.78 -7.53
CA CYS A 59 -5.98 7.93 -7.15
C CYS A 59 -6.58 9.24 -7.67
N GLY A 60 -6.94 9.29 -8.95
CA GLY A 60 -7.54 10.48 -9.56
C GLY A 60 -8.88 10.90 -8.93
N TRP A 61 -9.65 9.95 -8.40
CA TRP A 61 -10.92 10.22 -7.72
C TRP A 61 -10.77 10.46 -6.22
N GLY A 62 -9.56 10.36 -5.68
CA GLY A 62 -9.30 10.55 -4.25
C GLY A 62 -9.85 9.43 -3.38
N TYR A 63 -9.96 8.21 -3.89
CA TYR A 63 -10.37 7.06 -3.09
C TYR A 63 -9.31 6.70 -2.07
N VAL A 64 -9.75 6.30 -0.88
CA VAL A 64 -8.84 5.80 0.15
C VAL A 64 -8.44 4.37 -0.20
N MET A 65 -7.15 4.15 -0.35
CA MET A 65 -6.59 2.85 -0.72
C MET A 65 -5.49 2.44 0.25
N ALA A 66 -5.39 1.14 0.47
CA ALA A 66 -4.33 0.55 1.28
C ALA A 66 -3.77 -0.70 0.61
N ALA A 67 -2.50 -0.98 0.85
CA ALA A 67 -1.81 -2.17 0.40
C ALA A 67 -1.15 -2.89 1.58
N MET A 68 -1.04 -4.22 1.47
CA MET A 68 -0.37 -5.05 2.48
C MET A 68 0.47 -6.10 1.78
N PHE A 69 1.73 -6.22 2.20
CA PHE A 69 2.60 -7.31 1.80
C PHE A 69 2.46 -8.46 2.80
N LYS A 70 1.62 -9.45 2.46
CA LYS A 70 1.24 -10.52 3.38
C LYS A 70 2.08 -11.78 3.16
N VAL A 71 2.77 -12.23 4.21
CA VAL A 71 3.54 -13.46 4.23
C VAL A 71 3.08 -14.34 5.39
N LYS A 72 2.49 -15.50 5.09
CA LYS A 72 1.88 -16.39 6.10
C LYS A 72 2.86 -16.91 7.15
N SER A 73 4.14 -17.11 6.79
CA SER A 73 5.19 -17.63 7.66
C SER A 73 5.95 -16.57 8.45
N ALA A 74 5.71 -15.28 8.17
CA ALA A 74 6.39 -14.18 8.84
C ALA A 74 5.57 -13.67 10.04
N ALA A 75 6.28 -13.21 11.07
CA ALA A 75 5.65 -12.46 12.15
C ALA A 75 5.13 -11.11 11.62
N ASP A 76 4.13 -10.56 12.29
CA ASP A 76 3.61 -9.24 11.96
C ASP A 76 4.72 -8.19 12.18
N ASN A 77 4.82 -7.27 11.22
CA ASN A 77 5.82 -6.21 11.20
C ASN A 77 7.29 -6.69 11.17
N ALA A 78 7.54 -7.94 10.79
CA ALA A 78 8.91 -8.38 10.51
C ALA A 78 9.47 -7.61 9.30
N THR A 79 10.77 -7.33 9.32
CA THR A 79 11.42 -6.66 8.20
C THR A 79 11.59 -7.63 7.04
N GLY A 80 11.01 -7.29 5.92
CA GLY A 80 11.12 -8.01 4.66
C GLY A 80 12.13 -7.39 3.69
N PRO A 81 12.07 -7.81 2.42
CA PRO A 81 12.96 -7.31 1.38
C PRO A 81 12.91 -5.78 1.25
N GLY A 82 14.07 -5.18 1.01
CA GLY A 82 14.19 -3.73 0.83
C GLY A 82 13.78 -2.88 2.04
N GLY A 83 13.63 -3.48 3.22
CA GLY A 83 13.27 -2.78 4.45
C GLY A 83 11.75 -2.64 4.68
N LEU A 84 10.91 -3.18 3.79
CA LEU A 84 9.46 -3.19 3.99
C LEU A 84 9.07 -4.07 5.17
N LEU A 85 8.06 -3.64 5.92
CA LEU A 85 7.46 -4.44 6.97
C LEU A 85 6.45 -5.44 6.37
N LEU A 86 6.58 -6.70 6.74
CA LEU A 86 5.67 -7.77 6.35
C LEU A 86 4.41 -7.76 7.23
N ASN A 87 3.28 -8.20 6.68
CA ASN A 87 1.99 -8.21 7.37
C ASN A 87 1.60 -6.83 7.95
N HIS A 88 2.10 -5.77 7.31
CA HIS A 88 1.87 -4.39 7.68
C HIS A 88 1.06 -3.66 6.61
N THR A 89 0.23 -2.73 7.02
CA THR A 89 -0.61 -1.95 6.11
C THR A 89 0.03 -0.63 5.77
N TYR A 90 0.14 -0.35 4.47
CA TYR A 90 0.60 0.91 3.90
C TYR A 90 -0.57 1.64 3.25
N ASN A 91 -0.60 2.97 3.37
CA ASN A 91 -1.55 3.79 2.64
C ASN A 91 -1.04 4.01 1.22
N VAL A 92 -1.85 3.71 0.21
CA VAL A 92 -1.55 4.10 -1.18
C VAL A 92 -1.95 5.56 -1.35
N VAL A 93 -0.99 6.41 -1.64
CA VAL A 93 -1.19 7.88 -1.71
C VAL A 93 -1.19 8.41 -3.13
N ASP A 94 -0.45 7.76 -4.04
CA ASP A 94 -0.42 8.18 -5.44
C ASP A 94 0.07 7.07 -6.38
N CYS A 95 -0.12 7.26 -7.69
CA CYS A 95 0.32 6.36 -8.74
C CYS A 95 0.88 7.18 -9.91
N HIS A 96 2.13 6.92 -10.31
CA HIS A 96 2.80 7.64 -11.39
C HIS A 96 3.26 6.69 -12.50
N GLN A 97 3.05 7.09 -13.74
CA GLN A 97 3.68 6.44 -14.87
C GLN A 97 4.79 7.35 -15.42
N LEU A 98 5.99 6.83 -15.47
CA LEU A 98 7.16 7.54 -15.94
C LEU A 98 7.22 7.57 -17.46
N SER A 99 8.07 8.45 -18.02
CA SER A 99 8.28 8.61 -19.46
C SER A 99 8.83 7.36 -20.15
N ASP A 100 9.57 6.52 -19.42
CA ASP A 100 10.08 5.23 -19.88
C ASP A 100 9.05 4.08 -19.81
N GLY A 101 7.84 4.39 -19.33
CA GLY A 101 6.75 3.42 -19.15
C GLY A 101 6.73 2.72 -17.80
N ALA A 102 7.71 2.94 -16.93
CA ALA A 102 7.71 2.39 -15.58
C ALA A 102 6.52 2.91 -14.77
N ARG A 103 5.95 2.06 -13.92
CA ARG A 103 4.76 2.36 -13.11
C ARG A 103 5.16 2.34 -11.64
N LEU A 104 4.93 3.44 -10.96
CA LEU A 104 5.25 3.64 -9.56
C LEU A 104 3.97 3.76 -8.74
N VAL A 105 3.89 3.02 -7.66
CA VAL A 105 2.85 3.18 -6.63
C VAL A 105 3.49 3.82 -5.41
N CYS A 106 3.03 5.00 -5.06
CA CYS A 106 3.50 5.72 -3.90
C CYS A 106 2.73 5.25 -2.67
N VAL A 107 3.44 4.70 -1.69
CA VAL A 107 2.83 4.25 -0.45
C VAL A 107 3.43 4.96 0.75
N HIS A 108 2.61 5.26 1.72
CA HIS A 108 3.02 5.89 2.98
C HIS A 108 2.96 4.86 4.12
N ASN A 109 4.08 4.71 4.82
CA ASN A 109 4.13 3.92 6.05
C ASN A 109 3.66 4.79 7.22
N PRO A 110 2.59 4.43 7.95
CA PRO A 110 2.15 5.17 9.12
C PRO A 110 3.11 5.05 10.32
N TRP A 111 4.07 4.12 10.27
CA TRP A 111 5.03 3.89 11.33
C TRP A 111 6.40 4.52 11.02
N PRO A 112 7.15 4.97 12.04
CA PRO A 112 8.47 5.60 11.86
C PRO A 112 9.59 4.59 11.57
N VAL A 113 9.27 3.33 11.37
CA VAL A 113 10.22 2.23 11.08
C VAL A 113 9.81 1.49 9.81
N GLY A 114 10.73 0.76 9.19
CA GLY A 114 10.42 0.00 7.97
C GLY A 114 10.38 0.91 6.74
N GLN A 115 11.50 1.58 6.45
CA GLN A 115 11.66 2.40 5.26
C GLN A 115 12.14 1.55 4.09
N TRP A 116 11.70 1.89 2.89
CA TRP A 116 12.18 1.32 1.65
C TRP A 116 13.60 1.80 1.34
N HIS A 117 14.50 0.86 1.05
CA HIS A 117 15.89 1.13 0.70
C HIS A 117 16.26 0.71 -0.73
N GLY A 118 15.28 0.36 -1.54
CA GLY A 118 15.48 0.03 -2.96
C GLY A 118 15.54 1.27 -3.84
N ALA A 119 15.53 1.04 -5.14
CA ALA A 119 15.44 2.12 -6.11
C ALA A 119 14.11 2.88 -5.90
N TRP A 120 14.07 4.17 -6.23
CA TRP A 120 12.97 5.09 -5.93
C TRP A 120 12.69 5.32 -4.43
N ALA A 121 13.59 4.88 -3.53
CA ALA A 121 13.55 5.33 -2.15
C ALA A 121 13.71 6.87 -2.07
N ASP A 122 13.20 7.49 -1.02
CA ASP A 122 13.20 8.95 -0.84
C ASP A 122 14.57 9.60 -1.07
N ASP A 123 15.65 8.91 -0.67
CA ASP A 123 17.04 9.38 -0.83
C ASP A 123 17.73 8.87 -2.09
N SER A 124 17.04 8.09 -2.91
CA SER A 124 17.62 7.53 -4.13
C SER A 124 17.90 8.60 -5.18
N ARG A 125 18.80 8.28 -6.13
CA ARG A 125 19.11 9.16 -7.25
C ARG A 125 17.92 9.32 -8.18
N GLU A 126 17.15 8.26 -8.36
CA GLU A 126 15.97 8.20 -9.20
C GLU A 126 14.89 9.17 -8.67
N CYS A 127 14.61 9.12 -7.39
CA CYS A 127 13.61 9.98 -6.75
C CYS A 127 13.99 11.47 -6.79
N LYS A 128 15.29 11.79 -6.71
CA LYS A 128 15.77 13.18 -6.75
C LYS A 128 15.72 13.82 -8.14
N ASN A 129 15.73 13.02 -9.19
CA ASN A 129 15.71 13.50 -10.59
C ASN A 129 14.30 13.75 -11.12
N GLU A 130 13.32 13.11 -10.54
CA GLU A 130 11.90 13.32 -10.86
C GLU A 130 11.31 14.30 -9.84
N SER A 131 10.60 15.33 -10.30
CA SER A 131 9.93 16.31 -9.42
C SER A 131 8.69 15.74 -8.73
N ALA A 132 8.78 14.50 -8.26
CA ALA A 132 7.73 13.88 -7.46
C ALA A 132 7.62 14.62 -6.12
N SER A 133 6.44 15.09 -5.81
CA SER A 133 6.09 15.83 -4.60
C SER A 133 6.66 15.15 -3.35
N ARG A 134 7.38 15.93 -2.53
CA ARG A 134 8.00 15.54 -1.26
C ARG A 134 6.94 15.17 -0.21
N THR A 135 6.40 14.00 -0.32
CA THR A 135 5.75 13.31 0.80
C THR A 135 6.58 12.06 1.02
N THR A 136 6.83 11.66 2.25
CA THR A 136 7.58 10.43 2.60
C THR A 136 6.91 9.24 1.92
N CYS A 137 7.25 9.03 0.66
CA CYS A 137 6.66 8.02 -0.19
C CYS A 137 7.68 6.92 -0.40
N ILE A 138 7.32 5.71 -0.02
CA ILE A 138 8.02 4.54 -0.49
C ILE A 138 7.52 4.31 -1.91
N CYS A 139 8.30 4.72 -2.92
CA CYS A 139 7.99 4.38 -4.29
C CYS A 139 8.30 2.89 -4.48
N LEU A 140 7.28 2.08 -4.49
CA LEU A 140 7.42 0.66 -4.79
C LEU A 140 7.55 0.47 -6.29
N PHE A 141 8.61 -0.23 -6.66
CA PHE A 141 9.00 -0.54 -8.01
C PHE A 141 7.97 -1.23 -8.85
N GLY A 142 8.34 -1.14 -10.13
CA GLY A 142 7.69 -1.83 -11.22
C GLY A 142 7.08 -3.15 -10.82
N TRP A 143 5.86 -3.25 -11.07
CA TRP A 143 4.90 -4.28 -10.80
C TRP A 143 5.43 -5.73 -10.99
N GLU A 144 6.37 -5.93 -11.95
CA GLU A 144 7.00 -7.23 -12.23
C GLU A 144 7.89 -7.73 -11.08
N SER A 145 8.38 -6.83 -10.22
CA SER A 145 9.20 -7.19 -9.05
C SER A 145 8.41 -7.79 -7.90
N LEU A 146 7.13 -7.45 -7.75
CA LEU A 146 6.28 -7.94 -6.66
C LEU A 146 5.70 -9.34 -6.96
N ALA A 147 5.57 -9.71 -8.23
CA ALA A 147 5.08 -11.01 -8.65
C ALA A 147 6.12 -12.14 -8.46
N ASN A 148 7.41 -11.79 -8.32
CA ASN A 148 8.53 -12.73 -8.18
C ASN A 148 9.11 -12.79 -6.75
N MET A 149 8.46 -12.24 -5.77
CA MET A 149 8.81 -12.29 -4.34
C MET A 149 7.78 -13.08 -3.54
#